data_509844f0b67e0f40e19042ae4047f26e
#
_entry.id   509844f0b67e0f40e19042ae4047f26e
#
_cell.length_a   1.000
_cell.length_b   1.000
_cell.length_c   1.000
_cell.angle_alpha   90.00
_cell.angle_beta   90.00
_cell.angle_gamma   90.00
#
_symmetry.space_group_name_H-M   'P 1'
#
loop_
_entity.id
_entity.type
_entity.pdbx_description
1 polymer ?
#
loop_
_entity_poly.entity_id
_entity_poly.type
_entity_poly.pdbx_seq_one_letter_code
_entity_poly.pdbx_strand_id
1 'polypeptide(L)'
;DEDDDKPKRRAHARELATYIRDQALEEELFDCVIMDEAHYLRNRETQTHSLAQLLRPASQSVVLLSATPIQLKSEDLFNLLNVIDPENFHSERVFDNVLKANEPLIDLSRQLRARTLDESSFLEKIRTCRANKLLETSQMLRQLEEQPPSPAELSDIEHSVRLANRIERINLLGGVI
;
A
#
# COMPACT_ATOMS: atom_id res chain seq x y z
N ASP A 1 -18.63 40.80 -12.25
CA ASP A 1 -17.18 40.85 -12.48
C ASP A 1 -16.43 39.51 -12.18
N GLU A 2 -17.05 38.57 -11.45
CA GLU A 2 -16.41 37.23 -11.21
C GLU A 2 -16.48 36.26 -12.41
N ASP A 3 -17.43 36.44 -13.32
CA ASP A 3 -17.60 35.55 -14.47
C ASP A 3 -16.65 35.88 -15.65
N ASP A 4 -16.15 37.10 -15.76
CA ASP A 4 -15.22 37.53 -16.81
C ASP A 4 -13.78 37.06 -16.57
N ASP A 5 -13.43 36.69 -15.33
CA ASP A 5 -12.09 36.22 -14.95
C ASP A 5 -11.90 34.67 -15.10
N LYS A 6 -13.00 33.91 -15.18
CA LYS A 6 -12.96 32.44 -15.30
C LYS A 6 -12.22 31.91 -16.55
N PRO A 7 -12.42 32.50 -17.75
CA PRO A 7 -11.69 32.02 -18.94
C PRO A 7 -10.18 32.30 -18.87
N LYS A 8 -9.78 33.46 -18.29
CA LYS A 8 -8.38 33.83 -18.11
C LYS A 8 -7.68 32.89 -17.10
N ARG A 9 -8.32 32.61 -15.96
CA ARG A 9 -7.80 31.65 -14.96
C ARG A 9 -7.63 30.25 -15.54
N ARG A 10 -8.56 29.79 -16.38
CA ARG A 10 -8.44 28.49 -17.07
C ARG A 10 -7.31 28.46 -18.10
N ALA A 11 -7.06 29.56 -18.80
CA ALA A 11 -5.93 29.68 -19.72
C ALA A 11 -4.59 29.59 -18.96
N HIS A 12 -4.40 30.40 -17.92
CA HIS A 12 -3.20 30.37 -17.09
C HIS A 12 -2.96 29.00 -16.42
N ALA A 13 -4.04 28.33 -15.95
CA ALA A 13 -3.91 27.00 -15.38
C ALA A 13 -3.43 25.96 -16.40
N ARG A 14 -3.87 26.07 -17.67
CA ARG A 14 -3.39 25.20 -18.76
C ARG A 14 -1.94 25.47 -19.13
N GLU A 15 -1.55 26.74 -19.20
CA GLU A 15 -0.17 27.14 -19.48
C GLU A 15 0.77 26.63 -18.39
N LEU A 16 0.39 26.78 -17.11
CA LEU A 16 1.15 26.27 -15.99
C LEU A 16 1.25 24.72 -16.02
N ALA A 17 0.15 24.04 -16.31
CA ALA A 17 0.15 22.59 -16.41
C ALA A 17 1.05 22.09 -17.57
N THR A 18 1.07 22.80 -18.68
CA THR A 18 1.96 22.52 -19.81
C THR A 18 3.42 22.73 -19.41
N TYR A 19 3.72 23.87 -18.80
CA TYR A 19 5.06 24.16 -18.31
C TYR A 19 5.56 23.11 -17.34
N ILE A 20 4.80 22.71 -16.31
CA ILE A 20 5.17 21.67 -15.37
C ILE A 20 5.45 20.35 -16.10
N ARG A 21 4.59 19.97 -17.06
CA ARG A 21 4.75 18.73 -17.81
C ARG A 21 6.01 18.71 -18.65
N ASP A 22 6.32 19.81 -19.32
CA ASP A 22 7.47 19.91 -20.21
C ASP A 22 8.78 19.94 -19.38
N GLN A 23 8.80 20.66 -18.28
CA GLN A 23 9.98 20.74 -17.40
C GLN A 23 10.21 19.43 -16.63
N ALA A 24 9.17 18.72 -16.23
CA ALA A 24 9.29 17.44 -15.53
C ALA A 24 9.93 16.32 -16.39
N LEU A 25 10.10 16.54 -17.70
CA LEU A 25 10.86 15.64 -18.59
C LEU A 25 12.38 15.83 -18.46
N GLU A 26 12.82 16.98 -17.98
CA GLU A 26 14.23 17.36 -17.91
C GLU A 26 14.74 17.34 -16.47
N GLU A 27 13.94 17.81 -15.52
CA GLU A 27 14.34 17.91 -14.10
C GLU A 27 13.13 17.86 -13.16
N GLU A 28 13.38 17.51 -11.88
CA GLU A 28 12.41 17.59 -10.80
C GLU A 28 12.27 19.05 -10.34
N LEU A 29 11.07 19.60 -10.48
CA LEU A 29 10.79 21.01 -10.13
C LEU A 29 10.60 21.23 -8.63
N PHE A 30 10.22 20.17 -7.90
CA PHE A 30 9.89 20.24 -6.48
C PHE A 30 10.66 19.18 -5.68
N ASP A 31 11.30 19.57 -4.59
CA ASP A 31 11.95 18.63 -3.68
C ASP A 31 10.88 17.73 -3.01
N CYS A 32 9.75 18.31 -2.62
CA CYS A 32 8.66 17.59 -1.98
C CYS A 32 7.31 18.25 -2.28
N VAL A 33 6.34 17.42 -2.63
CA VAL A 33 4.92 17.82 -2.74
C VAL A 33 4.12 17.11 -1.65
N ILE A 34 3.43 17.89 -0.83
CA ILE A 34 2.55 17.39 0.23
C ILE A 34 1.10 17.59 -0.21
N MET A 35 0.33 16.52 -0.25
CA MET A 35 -1.09 16.53 -0.59
C MET A 35 -1.89 16.15 0.65
N ASP A 36 -2.54 17.16 1.25
CA ASP A 36 -3.43 16.95 2.39
C ASP A 36 -4.81 16.48 1.91
N GLU A 37 -5.53 15.80 2.79
CA GLU A 37 -6.82 15.17 2.51
C GLU A 37 -6.78 14.26 1.27
N ALA A 38 -5.75 13.44 1.19
CA ALA A 38 -5.46 12.58 0.04
C ALA A 38 -6.62 11.64 -0.35
N HIS A 39 -7.61 11.44 0.52
CA HIS A 39 -8.80 10.68 0.19
C HIS A 39 -9.57 11.26 -1.03
N TYR A 40 -9.39 12.54 -1.37
CA TYR A 40 -9.95 13.13 -2.59
C TYR A 40 -9.26 12.64 -3.88
N LEU A 41 -8.06 12.07 -3.78
CA LEU A 41 -7.32 11.53 -4.92
C LEU A 41 -7.79 10.12 -5.36
N ARG A 42 -8.62 9.46 -4.55
CA ARG A 42 -9.09 8.09 -4.81
C ARG A 42 -9.89 7.93 -6.10
N ASN A 43 -10.57 8.98 -6.54
CA ASN A 43 -11.35 8.97 -7.78
C ASN A 43 -10.52 9.53 -8.94
N ARG A 44 -10.18 8.66 -9.89
CA ARG A 44 -9.35 8.98 -11.08
C ARG A 44 -9.98 10.01 -12.03
N GLU A 45 -11.30 10.18 -11.98
CA GLU A 45 -12.01 11.12 -12.86
C GLU A 45 -11.98 12.57 -12.34
N THR A 46 -11.42 12.83 -11.17
CA THR A 46 -11.38 14.16 -10.56
C THR A 46 -10.20 14.99 -11.07
N GLN A 47 -10.40 16.31 -11.09
CA GLN A 47 -9.33 17.26 -11.38
C GLN A 47 -8.20 17.18 -10.35
N THR A 48 -8.52 16.87 -9.09
CA THR A 48 -7.55 16.72 -8.01
C THR A 48 -6.62 15.52 -8.28
N HIS A 49 -7.16 14.40 -8.74
CA HIS A 49 -6.36 13.24 -9.15
C HIS A 49 -5.46 13.58 -10.35
N SER A 50 -6.01 14.25 -11.36
CA SER A 50 -5.24 14.68 -12.53
C SER A 50 -4.11 15.65 -12.17
N LEU A 51 -4.33 16.54 -11.20
CA LEU A 51 -3.29 17.42 -10.67
C LEU A 51 -2.19 16.63 -9.95
N ALA A 52 -2.56 15.64 -9.13
CA ALA A 52 -1.59 14.79 -8.45
C ALA A 52 -0.72 14.02 -9.44
N GLN A 53 -1.31 13.46 -10.50
CA GLN A 53 -0.57 12.79 -11.59
C GLN A 53 0.36 13.74 -12.37
N LEU A 54 0.01 15.01 -12.49
CA LEU A 54 0.87 16.02 -13.10
C LEU A 54 2.06 16.38 -12.22
N LEU A 55 1.83 16.53 -10.90
CA LEU A 55 2.87 16.94 -9.94
C LEU A 55 3.83 15.81 -9.59
N ARG A 56 3.40 14.54 -9.64
CA ARG A 56 4.24 13.40 -9.25
C ARG A 56 5.56 13.31 -10.02
N PRO A 57 5.59 13.32 -11.37
CA PRO A 57 6.85 13.26 -12.12
C PRO A 57 7.71 14.52 -11.97
N ALA A 58 7.10 15.65 -11.60
CA ALA A 58 7.80 16.91 -11.35
C ALA A 58 8.39 17.01 -9.93
N SER A 59 8.26 15.96 -9.11
CA SER A 59 8.62 16.00 -7.69
C SER A 59 9.58 14.88 -7.33
N GLN A 60 10.62 15.19 -6.56
CA GLN A 60 11.53 14.20 -5.99
C GLN A 60 10.79 13.29 -4.98
N SER A 61 9.98 13.90 -4.13
CA SER A 61 9.22 13.19 -3.10
C SER A 61 7.77 13.64 -3.07
N VAL A 62 6.85 12.71 -2.80
CA VAL A 62 5.43 13.00 -2.59
C VAL A 62 4.98 12.42 -1.25
N VAL A 63 4.28 13.24 -0.48
CA VAL A 63 3.67 12.85 0.80
C VAL A 63 2.16 13.01 0.72
N LEU A 64 1.44 11.93 0.96
CA LEU A 64 -0.02 11.96 1.05
C LEU A 64 -0.45 11.92 2.54
N LEU A 65 -1.22 12.91 2.96
CA LEU A 65 -1.80 12.95 4.30
C LEU A 65 -3.31 12.67 4.21
N SER A 66 -3.81 11.79 5.07
CA SER A 66 -5.25 11.50 5.13
C SER A 66 -5.66 11.16 6.56
N ALA A 67 -6.77 11.76 7.01
CA ALA A 67 -7.36 11.47 8.31
C ALA A 67 -8.08 10.10 8.37
N THR A 68 -8.43 9.50 7.22
CA THR A 68 -9.27 8.30 7.13
C THR A 68 -8.71 7.21 6.21
N PRO A 69 -7.42 6.81 6.33
CA PRO A 69 -6.82 5.81 5.43
C PRO A 69 -7.43 4.41 5.60
N ILE A 70 -7.99 4.10 6.78
CA ILE A 70 -8.47 2.74 7.15
C ILE A 70 -9.85 2.43 6.54
N GLN A 71 -10.61 3.42 6.08
CA GLN A 71 -11.96 3.23 5.51
C GLN A 71 -11.97 3.10 3.98
N LEU A 72 -10.79 3.07 3.36
CA LEU A 72 -10.65 2.97 1.92
C LEU A 72 -10.92 1.52 1.46
N LYS A 73 -11.64 1.38 0.36
CA LYS A 73 -11.72 0.11 -0.38
C LYS A 73 -10.35 -0.18 -1.00
N SER A 74 -10.10 -1.44 -1.38
CA SER A 74 -8.84 -1.83 -2.05
C SER A 74 -8.55 -1.00 -3.30
N GLU A 75 -9.58 -0.71 -4.09
CA GLU A 75 -9.50 0.16 -5.27
C GLU A 75 -9.07 1.61 -4.92
N ASP A 76 -9.66 2.19 -3.87
CA ASP A 76 -9.29 3.52 -3.39
C ASP A 76 -7.81 3.58 -2.96
N LEU A 77 -7.38 2.56 -2.20
CA LEU A 77 -5.98 2.44 -1.76
C LEU A 77 -5.04 2.26 -2.95
N PHE A 78 -5.41 1.41 -3.91
CA PHE A 78 -4.66 1.24 -5.15
C PHE A 78 -4.48 2.57 -5.89
N ASN A 79 -5.55 3.36 -6.03
CA ASN A 79 -5.50 4.66 -6.72
C ASN A 79 -4.55 5.64 -6.02
N LEU A 80 -4.51 5.65 -4.68
CA LEU A 80 -3.57 6.48 -3.92
C LEU A 80 -2.12 6.01 -4.10
N LEU A 81 -1.87 4.70 -4.01
CA LEU A 81 -0.54 4.13 -4.20
C LEU A 81 -0.03 4.32 -5.64
N ASN A 82 -0.91 4.21 -6.63
CA ASN A 82 -0.58 4.49 -8.03
C ASN A 82 -0.16 5.95 -8.28
N VAL A 83 -0.68 6.92 -7.50
CA VAL A 83 -0.22 8.32 -7.56
C VAL A 83 1.20 8.44 -6.99
N ILE A 84 1.51 7.75 -5.87
CA ILE A 84 2.83 7.82 -5.24
C ILE A 84 3.90 7.11 -6.08
N ASP A 85 3.58 5.89 -6.49
CA ASP A 85 4.52 4.98 -7.16
C ASP A 85 3.81 4.24 -8.31
N PRO A 86 3.65 4.91 -9.47
CA PRO A 86 2.97 4.34 -10.62
C PRO A 86 3.72 3.16 -11.23
N GLU A 87 5.01 3.04 -11.02
CA GLU A 87 5.82 1.93 -11.55
C GLU A 87 5.49 0.62 -10.84
N ASN A 88 5.45 0.64 -9.52
CA ASN A 88 5.14 -0.54 -8.72
C ASN A 88 3.63 -0.82 -8.63
N PHE A 89 2.79 0.22 -8.69
CA PHE A 89 1.33 0.10 -8.63
C PHE A 89 0.65 0.39 -9.97
N HIS A 90 1.14 -0.21 -11.06
CA HIS A 90 0.57 -0.03 -12.40
C HIS A 90 -0.65 -0.93 -12.69
N SER A 91 -0.86 -2.00 -11.93
CA SER A 91 -1.91 -3.00 -12.16
C SER A 91 -2.73 -3.28 -10.90
N GLU A 92 -3.99 -2.87 -10.91
CA GLU A 92 -4.96 -3.16 -9.85
C GLU A 92 -5.09 -4.67 -9.58
N ARG A 93 -5.10 -5.49 -10.64
CA ARG A 93 -5.17 -6.94 -10.50
C ARG A 93 -3.96 -7.53 -9.76
N VAL A 94 -2.77 -7.00 -9.99
CA VAL A 94 -1.56 -7.42 -9.28
C VAL A 94 -1.66 -7.01 -7.81
N PHE A 95 -2.10 -5.78 -7.56
CA PHE A 95 -2.32 -5.26 -6.21
C PHE A 95 -3.34 -6.10 -5.42
N ASP A 96 -4.50 -6.42 -6.01
CA ASP A 96 -5.51 -7.29 -5.40
C ASP A 96 -4.97 -8.69 -5.08
N ASN A 97 -4.12 -9.26 -5.94
CA ASN A 97 -3.48 -10.54 -5.66
C ASN A 97 -2.52 -10.45 -4.47
N VAL A 98 -1.79 -9.34 -4.34
CA VAL A 98 -0.92 -9.08 -3.18
C VAL A 98 -1.74 -8.91 -1.90
N LEU A 99 -2.84 -8.16 -1.94
CA LEU A 99 -3.75 -8.03 -0.78
C LEU A 99 -4.30 -9.39 -0.34
N LYS A 100 -4.81 -10.18 -1.28
CA LYS A 100 -5.33 -11.54 -0.99
C LYS A 100 -4.27 -12.48 -0.45
N ALA A 101 -3.02 -12.34 -0.87
CA ALA A 101 -1.91 -13.11 -0.32
C ALA A 101 -1.55 -12.68 1.11
N ASN A 102 -1.73 -11.40 1.45
CA ASN A 102 -1.44 -10.88 2.79
C ASN A 102 -2.54 -11.18 3.81
N GLU A 103 -3.81 -11.34 3.41
CA GLU A 103 -4.92 -11.62 4.32
C GLU A 103 -4.65 -12.77 5.31
N PRO A 104 -4.23 -13.97 4.86
CA PRO A 104 -3.95 -15.07 5.77
C PRO A 104 -2.73 -14.82 6.68
N LEU A 105 -1.74 -14.02 6.25
CA LEU A 105 -0.60 -13.62 7.09
C LEU A 105 -1.05 -12.69 8.21
N ILE A 106 -1.91 -11.71 7.90
CA ILE A 106 -2.47 -10.76 8.86
C ILE A 106 -3.34 -11.50 9.88
N ASP A 107 -4.17 -12.44 9.43
CA ASP A 107 -5.03 -13.23 10.31
C ASP A 107 -4.19 -14.12 11.24
N LEU A 108 -3.17 -14.78 10.71
CA LEU A 108 -2.23 -15.60 11.48
C LEU A 108 -1.49 -14.75 12.55
N SER A 109 -0.98 -13.58 12.17
CA SER A 109 -0.31 -12.66 13.10
C SER A 109 -1.25 -12.20 14.22
N ARG A 110 -2.48 -11.83 13.89
CA ARG A 110 -3.50 -11.43 14.86
C ARG A 110 -3.84 -12.54 15.85
N GLN A 111 -4.01 -13.78 15.37
CA GLN A 111 -4.34 -14.93 16.23
C GLN A 111 -3.16 -15.35 17.09
N LEU A 112 -1.92 -15.23 16.62
CA LEU A 112 -0.72 -15.41 17.45
C LEU A 112 -0.68 -14.40 18.59
N ARG A 113 -0.92 -13.12 18.33
CA ARG A 113 -0.97 -12.08 19.39
C ARG A 113 -2.09 -12.35 20.40
N ALA A 114 -3.22 -12.86 19.92
CA ALA A 114 -4.35 -13.25 20.78
C ALA A 114 -4.11 -14.60 21.50
N ARG A 115 -3.12 -15.37 21.09
CA ARG A 115 -2.79 -16.72 21.62
C ARG A 115 -3.97 -17.69 21.54
N THR A 116 -4.68 -17.64 20.42
CA THR A 116 -5.87 -18.47 20.16
C THR A 116 -5.57 -19.70 19.30
N LEU A 117 -4.31 -19.88 18.89
CA LEU A 117 -3.90 -20.99 18.03
C LEU A 117 -3.34 -22.15 18.85
N ASP A 118 -3.78 -23.34 18.51
CA ASP A 118 -3.08 -24.58 18.80
C ASP A 118 -2.13 -24.95 17.64
N GLU A 119 -1.33 -25.98 17.84
CA GLU A 119 -0.35 -26.43 16.85
C GLU A 119 -1.00 -26.84 15.52
N SER A 120 -2.15 -27.51 15.55
CA SER A 120 -2.85 -27.98 14.35
C SER A 120 -3.41 -26.82 13.54
N SER A 121 -4.07 -25.87 14.20
CA SER A 121 -4.61 -24.65 13.57
C SER A 121 -3.50 -23.76 13.04
N PHE A 122 -2.37 -23.68 13.74
CA PHE A 122 -1.19 -22.95 13.27
C PHE A 122 -0.66 -23.54 11.96
N LEU A 123 -0.46 -24.86 11.91
CA LEU A 123 0.01 -25.56 10.70
C LEU A 123 -0.94 -25.41 9.52
N GLU A 124 -2.25 -25.51 9.75
CA GLU A 124 -3.27 -25.29 8.71
C GLU A 124 -3.15 -23.88 8.11
N LYS A 125 -2.98 -22.87 8.96
CA LYS A 125 -2.81 -21.48 8.50
C LYS A 125 -1.50 -21.27 7.74
N ILE A 126 -0.40 -21.87 8.17
CA ILE A 126 0.87 -21.82 7.42
C ILE A 126 0.70 -22.44 6.03
N ARG A 127 0.03 -23.58 5.92
CA ARG A 127 -0.26 -24.23 4.63
C ARG A 127 -1.15 -23.37 3.75
N THR A 128 -2.15 -22.71 4.34
CA THR A 128 -3.02 -21.75 3.63
C THR A 128 -2.22 -20.58 3.06
N CYS A 129 -1.29 -20.01 3.84
CA CYS A 129 -0.38 -18.97 3.33
C CYS A 129 0.47 -19.50 2.17
N ARG A 130 1.07 -20.68 2.30
CA ARG A 130 1.95 -21.25 1.27
C ARG A 130 1.24 -21.74 0.01
N ALA A 131 -0.07 -21.97 0.07
CA ALA A 131 -0.87 -22.29 -1.11
C ALA A 131 -0.95 -21.11 -2.10
N ASN A 132 -0.67 -19.89 -1.65
CA ASN A 132 -0.59 -18.73 -2.53
C ASN A 132 0.77 -18.69 -3.26
N LYS A 133 0.75 -18.57 -4.59
CA LYS A 133 1.94 -18.52 -5.45
C LYS A 133 2.95 -17.45 -5.06
N LEU A 134 2.48 -16.31 -4.55
CA LEU A 134 3.35 -15.21 -4.11
C LEU A 134 4.12 -15.52 -2.82
N LEU A 135 3.61 -16.45 -2.01
CA LEU A 135 4.19 -16.85 -0.73
C LEU A 135 4.82 -18.24 -0.74
N GLU A 136 4.62 -19.02 -1.81
CA GLU A 136 5.07 -20.40 -1.97
C GLU A 136 6.58 -20.57 -1.72
N THR A 137 7.38 -19.62 -2.20
CA THR A 137 8.85 -19.63 -2.11
C THR A 137 9.39 -19.08 -0.78
N SER A 138 8.53 -18.62 0.13
CA SER A 138 8.95 -18.07 1.42
C SER A 138 9.66 -19.12 2.26
N GLN A 139 10.97 -18.95 2.45
CA GLN A 139 11.80 -19.84 3.28
C GLN A 139 11.31 -19.86 4.73
N MET A 140 10.84 -18.71 5.23
CA MET A 140 10.35 -18.62 6.60
C MET A 140 9.06 -19.42 6.81
N LEU A 141 8.10 -19.35 5.89
CA LEU A 141 6.86 -20.14 5.98
C LEU A 141 7.16 -21.64 5.85
N ARG A 142 8.12 -22.01 5.00
CA ARG A 142 8.58 -23.40 4.88
C ARG A 142 9.18 -23.87 6.21
N GLN A 143 10.08 -23.11 6.80
CA GLN A 143 10.70 -23.45 8.08
C GLN A 143 9.67 -23.63 9.20
N LEU A 144 8.66 -22.75 9.26
CA LEU A 144 7.58 -22.83 10.24
C LEU A 144 6.65 -24.03 10.02
N GLU A 145 6.51 -24.52 8.79
CA GLU A 145 5.76 -25.75 8.51
C GLU A 145 6.56 -27.01 8.89
N GLU A 146 7.89 -27.03 8.64
CA GLU A 146 8.76 -28.15 8.95
C GLU A 146 9.05 -28.26 10.47
N GLN A 147 9.12 -27.13 11.15
CA GLN A 147 9.41 -27.01 12.58
C GLN A 147 8.42 -26.04 13.23
N PRO A 148 7.17 -26.49 13.47
CA PRO A 148 6.17 -25.66 14.11
C PRO A 148 6.53 -25.36 15.57
N PRO A 149 6.10 -24.20 16.09
CA PRO A 149 6.26 -23.89 17.50
C PRO A 149 5.45 -24.86 18.36
N SER A 150 6.02 -25.26 19.48
CA SER A 150 5.35 -26.12 20.45
C SER A 150 4.13 -25.42 21.10
N PRO A 151 3.18 -26.16 21.67
CA PRO A 151 2.04 -25.56 22.40
C PRO A 151 2.46 -24.60 23.51
N ALA A 152 3.59 -24.87 24.19
CA ALA A 152 4.14 -23.98 25.20
C ALA A 152 4.62 -22.65 24.61
N GLU A 153 5.29 -22.68 23.47
CA GLU A 153 5.74 -21.48 22.75
C GLU A 153 4.57 -20.66 22.18
N LEU A 154 3.50 -21.32 21.68
CA LEU A 154 2.29 -20.62 21.22
C LEU A 154 1.53 -19.94 22.37
N SER A 155 1.65 -20.47 23.59
CA SER A 155 1.03 -19.88 24.78
C SER A 155 1.86 -18.79 25.44
N ASP A 156 3.16 -18.76 25.18
CA ASP A 156 4.10 -17.75 25.71
C ASP A 156 3.90 -16.41 25.01
N ILE A 157 3.76 -15.33 25.79
CA ILE A 157 3.47 -14.00 25.26
C ILE A 157 4.61 -13.48 24.38
N GLU A 158 5.83 -13.58 24.91
CA GLU A 158 6.99 -12.99 24.22
C GLU A 158 7.30 -13.75 22.92
N HIS A 159 7.21 -15.08 22.96
CA HIS A 159 7.41 -15.91 21.80
C HIS A 159 6.36 -15.65 20.72
N SER A 160 5.08 -15.64 21.10
CA SER A 160 3.97 -15.40 20.17
C SER A 160 4.04 -14.02 19.52
N VAL A 161 4.40 -12.97 20.26
CA VAL A 161 4.58 -11.62 19.71
C VAL A 161 5.78 -11.57 18.77
N ARG A 162 6.91 -12.20 19.13
CA ARG A 162 8.08 -12.28 18.23
C ARG A 162 7.74 -13.00 16.93
N LEU A 163 7.01 -14.09 17.03
CA LEU A 163 6.59 -14.86 15.85
C LEU A 163 5.63 -14.07 14.97
N ALA A 164 4.64 -13.40 15.56
CA ALA A 164 3.74 -12.50 14.84
C ALA A 164 4.49 -11.41 14.09
N ASN A 165 5.45 -10.73 14.73
CA ASN A 165 6.29 -9.71 14.10
C ASN A 165 7.13 -10.27 12.94
N ARG A 166 7.63 -11.50 13.07
CA ARG A 166 8.35 -12.17 11.98
C ARG A 166 7.45 -12.46 10.78
N ILE A 167 6.21 -12.90 11.04
CA ILE A 167 5.22 -13.16 9.98
C ILE A 167 4.80 -11.87 9.30
N GLU A 168 4.60 -10.78 10.03
CA GLU A 168 4.29 -9.47 9.46
C GLU A 168 5.38 -8.95 8.51
N ARG A 169 6.64 -9.32 8.71
CA ARG A 169 7.73 -8.97 7.79
C ARG A 169 7.68 -9.69 6.44
N ILE A 170 6.87 -10.75 6.32
CA ILE A 170 6.63 -11.43 5.04
C ILE A 170 5.64 -10.62 4.17
N ASN A 171 4.95 -9.64 4.77
CA ASN A 171 3.97 -8.81 4.07
C ASN A 171 4.57 -8.27 2.76
N LEU A 172 3.93 -8.61 1.65
CA LEU A 172 4.38 -8.27 0.30
C LEU A 172 4.28 -6.75 0.00
N LEU A 173 3.60 -5.99 0.86
CA LEU A 173 3.55 -4.52 0.82
C LEU A 173 4.56 -3.86 1.76
N GLY A 174 5.21 -4.63 2.62
CA GLY A 174 6.10 -4.11 3.67
C GLY A 174 7.39 -3.45 3.19
N GLY A 175 7.68 -3.49 1.89
CA GLY A 175 8.80 -2.79 1.27
C GLY A 175 8.42 -1.51 0.52
N VAL A 176 7.14 -1.16 0.54
CA VAL A 176 6.56 -0.06 -0.27
C VAL A 176 5.93 1.02 0.62
N ILE A 177 5.78 0.78 1.92
CA ILE A 177 5.22 1.74 2.89
C ILE A 177 6.28 2.13 3.90
#